data_e03ad29ce85a2afdc9755d6351f1396a
#
_entry.id   e03ad29ce85a2afdc9755d6351f1396a
#
_cell.length_a   1.000
_cell.length_b   1.000
_cell.length_c   1.000
_cell.angle_alpha   90.00
_cell.angle_beta   90.00
_cell.angle_gamma   90.00
#
_symmetry.space_group_name_H-M   'P 1'
#
loop_
_entity.id
_entity.type
_entity.pdbx_description
1 polymer ?
#
loop_
_entity_poly.entity_id
_entity_poly.type
_entity_poly.pdbx_seq_one_letter_code
_entity_poly.pdbx_strand_id
1 'polypeptide(L)'
;MHTFAQLAAAEELRHDLTLIAYEGEEVSTEFNGLGHLQRDHPEWLAGDLALLGEPSGAMVEAGCQGTIRLRVTAHGTRAHSARAWLGSNAAHTLAPVMTRIAEYSPRDVTIDGCTYREGLNIVHLEAGVATNTLPDRAWMFVNFRFAPDRSSDEAMEHMLDVLGLHKEQELPADATLDNPGISYAVDD
;
A
#
# COMPACT_ATOMS: atom_id res chain seq x y z
N MET A 1 18.78 17.42 13.21
CA MET A 1 19.98 18.32 13.07
C MET A 1 20.45 18.88 14.40
N HIS A 2 19.62 19.67 15.13
CA HIS A 2 20.05 20.30 16.41
C HIS A 2 20.50 19.28 17.47
N THR A 3 19.71 18.27 17.74
CA THR A 3 20.03 17.20 18.72
C THR A 3 21.30 16.44 18.32
N PHE A 4 21.48 16.12 17.04
CA PHE A 4 22.69 15.46 16.54
C PHE A 4 23.94 16.32 16.81
N ALA A 5 23.88 17.64 16.52
CA ALA A 5 24.98 18.54 16.77
C ALA A 5 25.33 18.64 18.29
N GLN A 6 24.32 18.62 19.15
CA GLN A 6 24.54 18.61 20.60
C GLN A 6 25.18 17.28 21.06
N LEU A 7 24.73 16.14 20.56
CA LEU A 7 25.28 14.83 20.90
C LEU A 7 26.71 14.66 20.34
N ALA A 8 26.95 15.11 19.12
CA ALA A 8 28.28 15.05 18.51
C ALA A 8 29.34 15.92 19.22
N ALA A 9 28.88 16.94 19.95
CA ALA A 9 29.74 17.79 20.77
C ALA A 9 29.87 17.32 22.24
N ALA A 10 29.18 16.24 22.63
CA ALA A 10 29.23 15.72 24.00
C ALA A 10 30.55 14.97 24.26
N GLU A 11 31.23 15.31 25.34
CA GLU A 11 32.52 14.68 25.71
C GLU A 11 32.37 13.20 26.14
N GLU A 12 31.15 12.75 26.47
CA GLU A 12 30.87 11.41 26.99
C GLU A 12 30.07 10.52 25.98
N LEU A 13 30.18 10.79 24.68
CA LEU A 13 29.52 9.95 23.68
C LEU A 13 30.15 8.54 23.69
N ARG A 14 29.34 7.52 23.97
CA ARG A 14 29.82 6.13 24.11
C ARG A 14 29.63 5.30 22.84
N HIS A 15 28.96 5.82 21.85
CA HIS A 15 28.62 5.15 20.61
C HIS A 15 28.87 6.08 19.41
N ASP A 16 29.25 5.51 18.31
CA ASP A 16 29.35 6.24 17.06
C ASP A 16 27.93 6.65 16.60
N LEU A 17 27.80 7.87 16.07
CA LEU A 17 26.57 8.40 15.54
C LEU A 17 26.73 8.74 14.06
N THR A 18 25.86 8.21 13.23
CA THR A 18 25.74 8.59 11.83
C THR A 18 24.38 9.28 11.61
N LEU A 19 24.39 10.49 11.09
CA LEU A 19 23.18 11.16 10.63
C LEU A 19 23.04 11.01 9.14
N ILE A 20 21.94 10.41 8.72
CA ILE A 20 21.59 10.25 7.31
C ILE A 20 20.41 11.18 7.02
N ALA A 21 20.62 12.13 6.11
CA ALA A 21 19.57 12.98 5.58
C ALA A 21 19.47 12.70 4.07
N TYR A 22 18.33 12.18 3.66
CA TYR A 22 18.08 11.80 2.27
C TYR A 22 16.80 12.46 1.76
N GLU A 23 16.65 12.52 0.47
CA GLU A 23 15.50 13.11 -0.23
C GLU A 23 14.56 12.02 -0.74
N GLY A 24 13.33 12.39 -1.07
CA GLY A 24 12.40 11.51 -1.78
C GLY A 24 11.85 10.37 -0.94
N GLU A 25 11.61 10.56 0.37
CA GLU A 25 11.03 9.53 1.23
C GLU A 25 9.60 9.18 0.81
N GLU A 26 8.80 10.17 0.46
CA GLU A 26 7.39 10.08 0.08
C GLU A 26 7.14 9.79 -1.42
N VAL A 27 8.18 9.52 -2.19
CA VAL A 27 8.06 9.25 -3.63
C VAL A 27 8.26 7.76 -3.94
N SER A 28 8.08 7.39 -5.23
CA SER A 28 8.33 6.01 -5.66
C SER A 28 9.76 5.56 -5.36
N THR A 29 9.93 4.26 -5.11
CA THR A 29 11.21 3.62 -4.74
C THR A 29 12.38 4.00 -5.65
N GLU A 30 12.10 4.22 -6.95
CA GLU A 30 13.10 4.64 -7.94
C GLU A 30 13.78 5.97 -7.59
N PHE A 31 13.04 6.91 -6.96
CA PHE A 31 13.53 8.24 -6.60
C PHE A 31 13.86 8.40 -5.11
N ASN A 32 13.69 7.35 -4.32
CA ASN A 32 13.96 7.36 -2.89
C ASN A 32 15.47 7.37 -2.62
N GLY A 33 15.96 8.44 -1.99
CA GLY A 33 17.39 8.64 -1.71
C GLY A 33 17.99 7.58 -0.80
N LEU A 34 17.20 6.96 0.11
CA LEU A 34 17.70 5.87 0.96
C LEU A 34 18.01 4.61 0.14
N GLY A 35 17.20 4.30 -0.88
CA GLY A 35 17.46 3.21 -1.82
C GLY A 35 18.73 3.45 -2.64
N HIS A 36 19.01 4.70 -3.01
CA HIS A 36 20.27 5.09 -3.67
C HIS A 36 21.46 4.89 -2.72
N LEU A 37 21.36 5.31 -1.46
CA LEU A 37 22.41 5.12 -0.47
C LEU A 37 22.67 3.63 -0.19
N GLN A 38 21.62 2.82 -0.11
CA GLN A 38 21.74 1.37 0.10
C GLN A 38 22.51 0.69 -1.03
N ARG A 39 22.33 1.14 -2.26
CA ARG A 39 23.02 0.61 -3.44
C ARG A 39 24.47 1.09 -3.54
N ASP A 40 24.68 2.40 -3.33
CA ASP A 40 25.94 3.07 -3.67
C ASP A 40 26.88 3.22 -2.46
N HIS A 41 26.34 3.26 -1.23
CA HIS A 41 27.05 3.46 0.03
C HIS A 41 26.47 2.64 1.19
N PRO A 42 26.33 1.30 1.05
CA PRO A 42 25.71 0.46 2.09
C PRO A 42 26.43 0.55 3.44
N GLU A 43 27.74 0.85 3.44
CA GLU A 43 28.54 1.02 4.65
C GLU A 43 28.08 2.21 5.52
N TRP A 44 27.40 3.20 4.93
CA TRP A 44 26.88 4.35 5.69
C TRP A 44 25.60 3.98 6.46
N LEU A 45 24.93 2.91 6.05
CA LEU A 45 23.71 2.41 6.68
C LEU A 45 24.01 1.33 7.73
N ALA A 46 25.27 0.92 7.87
CA ALA A 46 25.67 -0.08 8.84
C ALA A 46 25.61 0.48 10.26
N GLY A 47 24.93 -0.22 11.17
CA GLY A 47 24.79 0.18 12.56
C GLY A 47 24.06 -0.89 13.37
N ASP A 48 24.16 -0.80 14.69
CA ASP A 48 23.47 -1.71 15.61
C ASP A 48 22.02 -1.28 15.87
N LEU A 49 21.72 -0.01 15.65
CA LEU A 49 20.38 0.59 15.87
C LEU A 49 20.15 1.72 14.88
N ALA A 50 18.95 1.76 14.31
CA ALA A 50 18.47 2.87 13.49
C ALA A 50 17.31 3.59 14.19
N LEU A 51 17.40 4.93 14.26
CA LEU A 51 16.33 5.81 14.73
C LEU A 51 15.77 6.59 13.55
N LEU A 52 14.52 6.31 13.20
CA LEU A 52 13.81 7.00 12.12
C LEU A 52 13.14 8.26 12.68
N GLY A 53 13.34 9.38 12.01
CA GLY A 53 12.85 10.70 12.45
C GLY A 53 11.42 10.97 11.98
N GLU A 54 10.46 10.13 12.38
CA GLU A 54 9.06 10.21 12.00
C GLU A 54 8.24 11.12 12.96
N PRO A 55 7.10 11.68 12.50
CA PRO A 55 6.22 12.53 13.33
C PRO A 55 5.34 11.70 14.27
N SER A 56 5.95 11.01 15.22
CA SER A 56 5.30 10.11 16.19
C SER A 56 4.71 10.80 17.43
N GLY A 57 4.59 12.14 17.44
CA GLY A 57 4.13 12.88 18.62
C GLY A 57 5.10 12.82 19.81
N ALA A 58 6.40 12.69 19.55
CA ALA A 58 7.47 12.50 20.54
C ALA A 58 7.35 11.18 21.34
N MET A 59 6.65 10.20 20.80
CA MET A 59 6.63 8.84 21.32
C MET A 59 7.65 7.98 20.58
N VAL A 60 8.21 6.99 21.27
CA VAL A 60 9.02 5.96 20.64
C VAL A 60 8.08 4.89 20.08
N GLU A 61 8.14 4.70 18.81
CA GLU A 61 7.46 3.61 18.10
C GLU A 61 8.51 2.60 17.62
N ALA A 62 8.26 1.32 17.80
CA ALA A 62 9.20 0.27 17.42
C ALA A 62 8.59 -0.62 16.32
N GLY A 63 9.36 -0.84 15.27
CA GLY A 63 8.96 -1.64 14.12
C GLY A 63 8.09 -0.87 13.12
N CYS A 64 7.83 -1.52 11.99
CA CYS A 64 7.00 -0.98 10.91
C CYS A 64 6.05 -2.07 10.41
N GLN A 65 4.88 -1.67 9.96
CA GLN A 65 3.95 -2.56 9.26
C GLN A 65 4.40 -2.75 7.82
N GLY A 66 4.18 -3.94 7.29
CA GLY A 66 4.26 -4.16 5.85
C GLY A 66 3.10 -3.45 5.13
N THR A 67 3.28 -3.19 3.86
CA THR A 67 2.25 -2.59 3.00
C THR A 67 2.15 -3.32 1.68
N ILE A 68 0.91 -3.55 1.24
CA ILE A 68 0.61 -4.01 -0.12
C ILE A 68 -0.46 -3.07 -0.66
N ARG A 69 -0.28 -2.63 -1.89
CA ARG A 69 -1.30 -1.85 -2.61
C ARG A 69 -1.66 -2.57 -3.90
N LEU A 70 -2.95 -2.81 -4.11
CA LEU A 70 -3.47 -3.37 -5.34
C LEU A 70 -4.33 -2.34 -6.07
N ARG A 71 -4.17 -2.26 -7.37
CA ARG A 71 -5.13 -1.64 -8.26
C ARG A 71 -6.12 -2.70 -8.72
N VAL A 72 -7.34 -2.65 -8.23
CA VAL A 72 -8.42 -3.54 -8.65
C VAL A 72 -9.25 -2.84 -9.71
N THR A 73 -9.35 -3.41 -10.88
CA THR A 73 -10.04 -2.85 -12.04
C THR A 73 -11.19 -3.76 -12.45
N ALA A 74 -12.38 -3.19 -12.61
CA ALA A 74 -13.52 -3.85 -13.20
C ALA A 74 -13.76 -3.34 -14.62
N HIS A 75 -14.11 -4.26 -15.50
CA HIS A 75 -14.46 -4.00 -16.88
C HIS A 75 -15.94 -4.34 -17.12
N GLY A 76 -16.57 -3.54 -17.94
CA GLY A 76 -17.97 -3.67 -18.30
C GLY A 76 -18.20 -3.35 -19.76
N THR A 77 -19.44 -3.10 -20.11
CA THR A 77 -19.84 -2.71 -21.47
C THR A 77 -20.66 -1.41 -21.41
N ARG A 78 -20.18 -0.39 -22.09
CA ARG A 78 -20.82 0.93 -22.12
C ARG A 78 -22.19 0.88 -22.75
N ALA A 79 -23.17 1.50 -22.11
CA ALA A 79 -24.52 1.66 -22.66
C ALA A 79 -25.17 2.93 -22.10
N HIS A 80 -26.18 3.45 -22.78
CA HIS A 80 -27.01 4.53 -22.25
C HIS A 80 -27.87 4.00 -21.09
N SER A 81 -28.01 4.76 -19.99
CA SER A 81 -28.72 4.33 -18.79
C SER A 81 -30.20 3.99 -19.03
N ALA A 82 -30.84 4.64 -20.01
CA ALA A 82 -32.20 4.32 -20.45
C ALA A 82 -32.30 2.97 -21.22
N ARG A 83 -31.17 2.35 -21.56
CA ARG A 83 -31.07 1.05 -22.25
C ARG A 83 -30.01 0.18 -21.56
N ALA A 84 -30.05 0.14 -20.24
CA ALA A 84 -29.03 -0.53 -19.40
C ALA A 84 -28.87 -2.03 -19.74
N TRP A 85 -29.90 -2.69 -20.28
CA TRP A 85 -29.85 -4.11 -20.72
C TRP A 85 -28.91 -4.37 -21.90
N LEU A 86 -28.40 -3.32 -22.58
CA LEU A 86 -27.44 -3.43 -23.67
C LEU A 86 -25.97 -3.37 -23.19
N GLY A 87 -25.76 -3.18 -21.87
CA GLY A 87 -24.42 -3.06 -21.32
C GLY A 87 -24.26 -3.73 -19.95
N SER A 88 -23.08 -3.58 -19.38
CA SER A 88 -22.75 -4.01 -18.01
C SER A 88 -21.99 -2.92 -17.29
N ASN A 89 -22.43 -2.59 -16.07
CA ASN A 89 -21.85 -1.49 -15.31
C ASN A 89 -20.61 -1.95 -14.51
N ALA A 90 -19.44 -1.48 -14.91
CA ALA A 90 -18.17 -1.81 -14.23
C ALA A 90 -18.16 -1.41 -12.75
N ALA A 91 -18.78 -0.30 -12.37
CA ALA A 91 -18.86 0.11 -10.97
C ALA A 91 -19.66 -0.88 -10.12
N HIS A 92 -20.74 -1.45 -10.67
CA HIS A 92 -21.51 -2.50 -9.98
C HIS A 92 -20.69 -3.80 -9.83
N THR A 93 -19.79 -4.08 -10.76
CA THR A 93 -18.91 -5.24 -10.71
C THR A 93 -17.92 -5.16 -9.55
N LEU A 94 -17.50 -3.97 -9.12
CA LEU A 94 -16.66 -3.77 -7.92
C LEU A 94 -17.42 -3.95 -6.60
N ALA A 95 -18.74 -3.82 -6.58
CA ALA A 95 -19.52 -3.79 -5.34
C ALA A 95 -19.27 -5.00 -4.41
N PRO A 96 -19.18 -6.26 -4.88
CA PRO A 96 -18.88 -7.40 -4.01
C PRO A 96 -17.51 -7.29 -3.33
N VAL A 97 -16.48 -6.78 -4.02
CA VAL A 97 -15.14 -6.57 -3.45
C VAL A 97 -15.19 -5.46 -2.41
N MET A 98 -15.87 -4.34 -2.71
CA MET A 98 -16.05 -3.23 -1.77
C MET A 98 -16.79 -3.68 -0.50
N THR A 99 -17.81 -4.52 -0.63
CA THR A 99 -18.54 -5.07 0.52
C THR A 99 -17.62 -5.90 1.41
N ARG A 100 -16.79 -6.78 0.84
CA ARG A 100 -15.84 -7.58 1.61
C ARG A 100 -14.83 -6.72 2.35
N ILE A 101 -14.35 -5.64 1.74
CA ILE A 101 -13.45 -4.69 2.40
C ILE A 101 -14.16 -3.97 3.55
N ALA A 102 -15.41 -3.54 3.35
CA ALA A 102 -16.19 -2.85 4.38
C ALA A 102 -16.53 -3.75 5.58
N GLU A 103 -16.64 -5.05 5.35
CA GLU A 103 -16.91 -6.06 6.39
C GLU A 103 -15.63 -6.66 6.99
N TYR A 104 -14.45 -6.30 6.47
CA TYR A 104 -13.18 -6.82 6.97
C TYR A 104 -12.94 -6.42 8.42
N SER A 105 -12.59 -7.39 9.24
CA SER A 105 -12.20 -7.17 10.63
C SER A 105 -10.69 -7.37 10.76
N PRO A 106 -9.92 -6.28 10.87
CA PRO A 106 -8.48 -6.37 11.03
C PRO A 106 -8.12 -6.98 12.38
N ARG A 107 -6.95 -7.62 12.45
CA ARG A 107 -6.42 -8.17 13.70
C ARG A 107 -5.42 -7.21 14.34
N ASP A 108 -5.32 -7.28 15.66
CA ASP A 108 -4.24 -6.71 16.45
C ASP A 108 -3.22 -7.81 16.74
N VAL A 109 -1.94 -7.56 16.49
CA VAL A 109 -0.85 -8.52 16.70
C VAL A 109 0.17 -7.91 17.66
N THR A 110 0.49 -8.60 18.75
CA THR A 110 1.49 -8.13 19.71
C THR A 110 2.78 -8.93 19.54
N ILE A 111 3.88 -8.24 19.25
CA ILE A 111 5.23 -8.79 19.06
C ILE A 111 6.15 -7.99 19.99
N ASP A 112 6.85 -8.67 20.88
CA ASP A 112 7.81 -8.07 21.83
C ASP A 112 7.26 -6.86 22.61
N GLY A 113 5.96 -6.89 22.95
CA GLY A 113 5.28 -5.82 23.67
C GLY A 113 4.78 -4.66 22.78
N CYS A 114 5.03 -4.67 21.49
CA CYS A 114 4.50 -3.71 20.52
C CYS A 114 3.26 -4.27 19.84
N THR A 115 2.19 -3.48 19.75
CA THR A 115 0.94 -3.89 19.11
C THR A 115 0.83 -3.28 17.73
N TYR A 116 0.74 -4.14 16.71
CA TYR A 116 0.51 -3.80 15.32
C TYR A 116 -0.97 -3.99 14.99
N ARG A 117 -1.62 -2.92 14.52
CA ARG A 117 -3.01 -2.94 14.10
C ARG A 117 -3.08 -3.02 12.59
N GLU A 118 -3.48 -4.15 12.06
CA GLU A 118 -3.65 -4.33 10.62
C GLU A 118 -4.78 -3.43 10.08
N GLY A 119 -4.81 -3.20 8.78
CA GLY A 119 -5.88 -2.44 8.15
C GLY A 119 -5.96 -2.70 6.67
N LEU A 120 -7.17 -2.93 6.16
CA LEU A 120 -7.47 -3.10 4.75
C LEU A 120 -8.48 -2.03 4.33
N ASN A 121 -8.09 -1.15 3.40
CA ASN A 121 -8.90 0.01 3.05
C ASN A 121 -8.86 0.31 1.55
N ILE A 122 -9.99 0.79 1.01
CA ILE A 122 -10.02 1.48 -0.28
C ILE A 122 -9.50 2.90 -0.04
N VAL A 123 -8.39 3.25 -0.69
CA VAL A 123 -7.75 4.58 -0.55
C VAL A 123 -7.99 5.48 -1.75
N HIS A 124 -8.48 4.93 -2.85
CA HIS A 124 -8.91 5.66 -4.04
C HIS A 124 -9.97 4.86 -4.80
N LEU A 125 -10.92 5.56 -5.44
CA LEU A 125 -11.98 4.95 -6.25
C LEU A 125 -12.32 5.89 -7.40
N GLU A 126 -12.39 5.35 -8.62
CA GLU A 126 -12.78 6.10 -9.80
C GLU A 126 -13.70 5.28 -10.70
N ALA A 127 -14.79 5.89 -11.16
CA ALA A 127 -15.73 5.33 -12.12
C ALA A 127 -16.55 6.44 -12.79
N GLY A 128 -17.08 6.13 -13.97
CA GLY A 128 -18.00 6.99 -14.68
C GLY A 128 -17.37 7.77 -15.84
N VAL A 129 -18.23 8.12 -16.80
CA VAL A 129 -17.89 8.89 -18.00
C VAL A 129 -18.86 10.06 -18.17
N ALA A 130 -20.16 9.78 -18.03
CA ALA A 130 -21.25 10.76 -18.11
C ALA A 130 -22.43 10.28 -17.25
N THR A 131 -23.27 11.21 -16.82
CA THR A 131 -24.38 10.95 -15.88
C THR A 131 -25.49 10.05 -16.44
N ASN A 132 -25.50 9.81 -17.74
CA ASN A 132 -26.47 8.97 -18.42
C ASN A 132 -25.84 7.75 -19.11
N THR A 133 -24.61 7.40 -18.75
CA THR A 133 -23.84 6.32 -19.40
C THR A 133 -23.35 5.33 -18.35
N LEU A 134 -23.59 4.03 -18.55
CA LEU A 134 -23.00 2.97 -17.76
C LEU A 134 -21.47 2.98 -18.00
N PRO A 135 -20.63 3.06 -16.95
CA PRO A 135 -19.19 2.98 -17.11
C PRO A 135 -18.77 1.59 -17.56
N ASP A 136 -17.89 1.54 -18.56
CA ASP A 136 -17.24 0.34 -19.04
C ASP A 136 -15.94 0.02 -18.29
N ARG A 137 -15.47 0.96 -17.46
CA ARG A 137 -14.32 0.78 -16.56
C ARG A 137 -14.59 1.46 -15.23
N ALA A 138 -14.20 0.77 -14.15
CA ALA A 138 -14.11 1.32 -12.80
C ALA A 138 -12.86 0.72 -12.14
N TRP A 139 -12.20 1.46 -11.27
CA TRP A 139 -11.02 0.94 -10.58
C TRP A 139 -10.88 1.56 -9.20
N MET A 140 -10.16 0.87 -8.33
CA MET A 140 -9.84 1.36 -7.00
C MET A 140 -8.44 0.92 -6.58
N PHE A 141 -7.79 1.72 -5.74
CA PHE A 141 -6.65 1.28 -4.96
C PHE A 141 -7.12 0.72 -3.63
N VAL A 142 -6.66 -0.48 -3.34
CA VAL A 142 -6.85 -1.15 -2.05
C VAL A 142 -5.49 -1.25 -1.38
N ASN A 143 -5.37 -0.70 -0.18
CA ASN A 143 -4.15 -0.76 0.62
C ASN A 143 -4.35 -1.70 1.82
N PHE A 144 -3.42 -2.63 1.99
CA PHE A 144 -3.34 -3.51 3.14
C PHE A 144 -2.08 -3.20 3.96
N ARG A 145 -2.29 -2.83 5.21
CA ARG A 145 -1.24 -2.71 6.23
C ARG A 145 -1.27 -3.95 7.08
N PHE A 146 -0.16 -4.71 7.12
CA PHE A 146 -0.08 -5.99 7.80
C PHE A 146 1.04 -6.03 8.84
N ALA A 147 0.84 -6.84 9.87
CA ALA A 147 1.82 -7.02 10.93
C ALA A 147 3.03 -7.85 10.45
N PRO A 148 4.23 -7.62 11.00
CA PRO A 148 5.47 -8.25 10.54
C PRO A 148 5.61 -9.74 10.90
N ASP A 149 4.57 -10.35 11.48
CA ASP A 149 4.45 -11.80 11.67
C ASP A 149 4.06 -12.56 10.41
N ARG A 150 3.76 -11.83 9.32
CA ARG A 150 3.50 -12.38 7.98
C ARG A 150 4.59 -11.95 7.01
N SER A 151 4.98 -12.84 6.12
CA SER A 151 5.72 -12.49 4.91
C SER A 151 4.83 -11.71 3.93
N SER A 152 5.45 -11.06 2.95
CA SER A 152 4.71 -10.36 1.88
C SER A 152 3.84 -11.32 1.07
N ASP A 153 4.29 -12.55 0.83
CA ASP A 153 3.53 -13.57 0.10
C ASP A 153 2.29 -14.01 0.88
N GLU A 154 2.43 -14.28 2.18
CA GLU A 154 1.29 -14.63 3.05
C GLU A 154 0.29 -13.48 3.18
N ALA A 155 0.78 -12.25 3.24
CA ALA A 155 -0.07 -11.06 3.29
C ALA A 155 -0.83 -10.87 1.96
N MET A 156 -0.17 -11.11 0.82
CA MET A 156 -0.80 -11.08 -0.50
C MET A 156 -1.89 -12.15 -0.63
N GLU A 157 -1.59 -13.40 -0.27
CA GLU A 157 -2.58 -14.48 -0.30
C GLU A 157 -3.80 -14.15 0.58
N HIS A 158 -3.57 -13.66 1.79
CA HIS A 158 -4.64 -13.23 2.69
C HIS A 158 -5.47 -12.10 2.08
N MET A 159 -4.83 -11.09 1.51
CA MET A 159 -5.52 -9.98 0.85
C MET A 159 -6.39 -10.45 -0.31
N LEU A 160 -5.86 -11.30 -1.18
CA LEU A 160 -6.61 -11.86 -2.31
C LEU A 160 -7.82 -12.69 -1.85
N ASP A 161 -7.63 -13.52 -0.82
CA ASP A 161 -8.71 -14.33 -0.25
C ASP A 161 -9.84 -13.45 0.31
N VAL A 162 -9.51 -12.42 1.10
CA VAL A 162 -10.48 -11.44 1.61
C VAL A 162 -11.21 -10.73 0.47
N LEU A 163 -10.50 -10.29 -0.56
CA LEU A 163 -11.10 -9.63 -1.71
C LEU A 163 -11.92 -10.59 -2.59
N GLY A 164 -11.70 -11.91 -2.47
CA GLY A 164 -12.26 -12.95 -3.33
C GLY A 164 -11.71 -12.86 -4.75
N LEU A 165 -10.43 -12.54 -4.86
CA LEU A 165 -9.66 -12.50 -6.11
C LEU A 165 -8.73 -13.71 -6.20
N HIS A 166 -8.38 -14.09 -7.41
CA HIS A 166 -7.52 -15.24 -7.70
C HIS A 166 -6.28 -14.79 -8.49
N LYS A 167 -5.17 -15.51 -8.36
CA LYS A 167 -3.89 -15.19 -9.02
C LYS A 167 -4.00 -15.05 -10.55
N GLU A 168 -4.90 -15.80 -11.17
CA GLU A 168 -5.16 -15.74 -12.60
C GLU A 168 -5.81 -14.42 -13.07
N GLN A 169 -6.28 -13.60 -12.13
CA GLN A 169 -6.84 -12.26 -12.38
C GLN A 169 -5.78 -11.16 -12.32
N GLU A 170 -4.52 -11.50 -12.01
CA GLU A 170 -3.41 -10.56 -12.04
C GLU A 170 -3.07 -10.17 -13.48
N LEU A 171 -3.15 -8.90 -13.77
CA LEU A 171 -2.87 -8.33 -15.10
C LEU A 171 -2.08 -7.02 -14.94
N PRO A 172 -1.31 -6.60 -15.96
CA PRO A 172 -0.74 -5.26 -15.99
C PRO A 172 -1.82 -4.18 -15.74
N ALA A 173 -1.45 -3.10 -15.07
CA ALA A 173 -2.39 -2.05 -14.65
C ALA A 173 -3.15 -1.35 -15.80
N ASP A 174 -2.61 -1.42 -17.01
CA ASP A 174 -3.18 -0.87 -18.25
C ASP A 174 -3.92 -1.91 -19.09
N ALA A 175 -3.86 -3.20 -18.71
CA ALA A 175 -4.54 -4.26 -19.43
C ALA A 175 -6.07 -4.09 -19.41
N THR A 176 -6.70 -4.55 -20.47
CA THR A 176 -8.16 -4.59 -20.62
C THR A 176 -8.60 -6.05 -20.77
N LEU A 177 -9.64 -6.44 -20.03
CA LEU A 177 -10.25 -7.74 -20.21
C LEU A 177 -11.10 -7.76 -21.50
N ASP A 178 -11.07 -8.86 -22.23
CA ASP A 178 -11.89 -9.05 -23.43
C ASP A 178 -13.40 -9.15 -23.11
N ASN A 179 -13.73 -9.56 -21.88
CA ASN A 179 -15.08 -9.71 -21.38
C ASN A 179 -15.28 -8.94 -20.07
N PRO A 180 -16.52 -8.59 -19.68
CA PRO A 180 -16.81 -8.03 -18.37
C PRO A 180 -16.27 -8.92 -17.24
N GLY A 181 -15.56 -8.30 -16.29
CA GLY A 181 -14.93 -9.02 -15.18
C GLY A 181 -14.07 -8.13 -14.32
N ILE A 182 -13.30 -8.74 -13.41
CA ILE A 182 -12.38 -8.06 -12.49
C ILE A 182 -10.96 -8.59 -12.73
N SER A 183 -10.01 -7.66 -12.76
CA SER A 183 -8.58 -7.93 -12.71
C SER A 183 -7.93 -7.10 -11.59
N TYR A 184 -6.71 -7.44 -11.21
CA TYR A 184 -5.90 -6.61 -10.33
C TYR A 184 -4.45 -6.53 -10.83
N ALA A 185 -3.75 -5.50 -10.37
CA ALA A 185 -2.31 -5.34 -10.53
C ALA A 185 -1.71 -4.93 -9.18
N VAL A 186 -0.50 -5.38 -8.90
CA VAL A 186 0.29 -4.86 -7.79
C VAL A 186 0.74 -3.45 -8.15
N ASP A 187 0.61 -2.52 -7.21
CA ASP A 187 1.01 -1.13 -7.36
C ASP A 187 2.16 -0.85 -6.38
N ASP A 188 3.33 -0.59 -6.93
CA ASP A 188 4.60 -0.36 -6.19
C ASP A 188 4.71 1.08 -5.65
#